data_4fdfe7a431ffe009af61fc6d9b945491
#
_entry.id   4fdfe7a431ffe009af61fc6d9b945491
#
_cell.length_a   1.000
_cell.length_b   1.000
_cell.length_c   1.000
_cell.angle_alpha   90.00
_cell.angle_beta   90.00
_cell.angle_gamma   90.00
#
_symmetry.space_group_name_H-M   'P 1'
#
loop_
_entity.id
_entity.type
_entity.pdbx_description
1 polymer ?
#
loop_
_entity_poly.entity_id
_entity_poly.type
_entity_poly.pdbx_seq_one_letter_code
_entity_poly.pdbx_strand_id
1 'polypeptide(L)'
;MIKRIVMMEGGVETLSYFSHQMAGEFQKLGYAVFFYDLKQEESSAGKLRKFIRPRETVLVTFNFQGLEKEAGVYREGIGYLWDTYHIPCYNIAADHPYFYDDRLKDLPEKYRHISIDRRQKAYFEEFYPEYVSRGFLPLAGTGLRQGEDEAKTGKAGAQGTAVETEEAGAQGD
;
A
#
# COMPACT_ATOMS: atom_id res chain seq x y z
N MET A 1 16.20 -2.43 18.03
CA MET A 1 15.56 -3.44 17.15
C MET A 1 14.23 -2.92 16.69
N ILE A 2 13.87 -3.06 15.41
CA ILE A 2 12.57 -2.61 14.89
C ILE A 2 11.45 -3.47 15.48
N LYS A 3 10.36 -2.80 15.91
CA LYS A 3 9.17 -3.42 16.49
C LYS A 3 7.87 -2.85 15.95
N ARG A 4 7.95 -1.72 15.25
CA ARG A 4 6.81 -0.92 14.82
C ARG A 4 6.92 -0.59 13.34
N ILE A 5 5.86 -0.79 12.61
CA ILE A 5 5.80 -0.52 11.16
C ILE A 5 4.64 0.43 10.93
N VAL A 6 4.90 1.52 10.24
CA VAL A 6 3.88 2.42 9.71
C VAL A 6 3.64 2.03 8.27
N MET A 7 2.38 1.93 7.88
CA MET A 7 1.95 1.69 6.50
C MET A 7 0.89 2.71 6.12
N MET A 8 0.68 2.91 4.82
CA MET A 8 -0.29 3.87 4.29
C MET A 8 -1.54 3.16 3.79
N GLU A 9 -2.68 3.84 3.97
CA GLU A 9 -3.97 3.45 3.41
C GLU A 9 -4.77 4.68 2.97
N GLY A 10 -5.92 4.48 2.35
CA GLY A 10 -6.82 5.57 1.96
C GLY A 10 -6.47 6.27 0.65
N GLY A 11 -5.29 6.03 0.09
CA GLY A 11 -4.88 6.53 -1.22
C GLY A 11 -5.43 5.66 -2.36
N VAL A 12 -4.54 5.17 -3.23
CA VAL A 12 -4.90 4.24 -4.31
C VAL A 12 -5.33 2.91 -3.72
N GLU A 13 -6.49 2.40 -4.12
CA GLU A 13 -7.12 1.20 -3.55
C GLU A 13 -6.22 -0.04 -3.66
N THR A 14 -5.61 -0.27 -4.82
CA THR A 14 -4.68 -1.39 -5.04
C THR A 14 -3.48 -1.34 -4.10
N LEU A 15 -2.92 -0.15 -3.86
CA LEU A 15 -1.78 0.01 -2.95
C LEU A 15 -2.21 -0.18 -1.50
N SER A 16 -3.40 0.27 -1.13
CA SER A 16 -3.99 0.00 0.19
C SER A 16 -4.17 -1.50 0.41
N TYR A 17 -4.65 -2.23 -0.61
CA TYR A 17 -4.76 -3.68 -0.56
C TYR A 17 -3.40 -4.36 -0.29
N PHE A 18 -2.35 -3.98 -1.03
CA PHE A 18 -1.00 -4.52 -0.79
C PHE A 18 -0.48 -4.19 0.61
N SER A 19 -0.74 -2.96 1.09
CA SER A 19 -0.40 -2.56 2.45
C SER A 19 -1.06 -3.45 3.49
N HIS A 20 -2.35 -3.73 3.37
CA HIS A 20 -3.08 -4.60 4.30
C HIS A 20 -2.59 -6.05 4.25
N GLN A 21 -2.32 -6.60 3.06
CA GLN A 21 -1.77 -7.96 2.93
C GLN A 21 -0.40 -8.07 3.62
N MET A 22 0.49 -7.13 3.35
CA MET A 22 1.82 -7.11 3.96
C MET A 22 1.76 -6.88 5.48
N ALA A 23 0.87 -6.02 5.94
CA ALA A 23 0.66 -5.79 7.37
C ALA A 23 0.25 -7.05 8.12
N GLY A 24 -0.61 -7.88 7.52
CA GLY A 24 -1.00 -9.17 8.10
C GLY A 24 0.20 -10.09 8.34
N GLU A 25 1.15 -10.11 7.41
CA GLU A 25 2.37 -10.90 7.59
C GLU A 25 3.31 -10.28 8.65
N PHE A 26 3.46 -8.96 8.68
CA PHE A 26 4.22 -8.29 9.73
C PHE A 26 3.66 -8.55 11.12
N GLN A 27 2.34 -8.54 11.27
CA GLN A 27 1.67 -8.84 12.55
C GLN A 27 1.90 -10.29 12.99
N LYS A 28 1.87 -11.26 12.07
CA LYS A 28 2.23 -12.66 12.37
C LYS A 28 3.67 -12.81 12.85
N LEU A 29 4.56 -11.95 12.37
CA LEU A 29 5.96 -11.88 12.80
C LEU A 29 6.16 -11.10 14.11
N GLY A 30 5.09 -10.61 14.73
CA GLY A 30 5.11 -9.93 16.01
C GLY A 30 5.38 -8.43 15.96
N TYR A 31 5.32 -7.80 14.77
CA TYR A 31 5.43 -6.34 14.65
C TYR A 31 4.09 -5.67 14.98
N ALA A 32 4.15 -4.54 15.67
CA ALA A 32 3.01 -3.64 15.77
C ALA A 32 2.89 -2.84 14.46
N VAL A 33 1.73 -2.87 13.82
CA VAL A 33 1.47 -2.13 12.58
C VAL A 33 0.48 -1.00 12.85
N PHE A 34 0.76 0.17 12.31
CA PHE A 34 -0.09 1.34 12.30
C PHE A 34 -0.40 1.74 10.86
N PHE A 35 -1.67 1.93 10.54
CA PHE A 35 -2.10 2.49 9.27
C PHE A 35 -2.32 3.98 9.38
N TYR A 36 -1.64 4.74 8.52
CA TYR A 36 -1.88 6.15 8.31
C TYR A 36 -2.88 6.30 7.18
N ASP A 37 -4.07 6.82 7.48
CA ASP A 37 -5.13 7.05 6.52
C ASP A 37 -4.95 8.40 5.83
N LEU A 38 -4.65 8.36 4.53
CA LEU A 38 -4.47 9.54 3.68
C LEU A 38 -5.77 10.34 3.44
N LYS A 39 -6.94 9.75 3.72
CA LYS A 39 -8.22 10.48 3.68
C LYS A 39 -8.54 11.21 4.99
N GLN A 40 -7.82 10.89 6.07
CA GLN A 40 -8.03 11.45 7.40
C GLN A 40 -6.69 11.88 8.02
N GLU A 41 -5.91 12.68 7.30
CA GLU A 41 -4.53 13.01 7.64
C GLU A 41 -4.36 13.61 9.04
N GLU A 42 -5.20 14.59 9.43
CA GLU A 42 -5.09 15.24 10.75
C GLU A 42 -5.29 14.25 11.91
N SER A 43 -6.34 13.42 11.81
CA SER A 43 -6.63 12.39 12.81
C SER A 43 -5.50 11.35 12.87
N SER A 44 -5.04 10.91 11.70
CA SER A 44 -3.96 9.94 11.57
C SER A 44 -2.64 10.48 12.10
N ALA A 45 -2.30 11.73 11.83
CA ALA A 45 -1.08 12.38 12.32
C ALA A 45 -1.03 12.43 13.86
N GLY A 46 -2.14 12.74 14.50
CA GLY A 46 -2.24 12.73 15.97
C GLY A 46 -1.99 11.36 16.59
N LYS A 47 -2.54 10.31 15.98
CA LYS A 47 -2.37 8.92 16.41
C LYS A 47 -0.96 8.42 16.09
N LEU A 48 -0.42 8.76 14.91
CA LEU A 48 0.92 8.40 14.46
C LEU A 48 1.99 8.88 15.45
N ARG A 49 1.93 10.14 15.89
CA ARG A 49 2.89 10.68 16.88
C ARG A 49 2.89 9.91 18.19
N LYS A 50 1.74 9.37 18.61
CA LYS A 50 1.64 8.51 19.80
C LYS A 50 2.20 7.11 19.55
N PHE A 51 2.10 6.62 18.32
CA PHE A 51 2.59 5.30 17.92
C PHE A 51 4.11 5.25 17.76
N ILE A 52 4.72 6.29 17.17
CA ILE A 52 6.15 6.33 16.86
C ILE A 52 7.00 6.13 18.11
N ARG A 53 8.04 5.33 17.96
CA ARG A 53 9.17 5.23 18.89
C ARG A 53 10.46 5.33 18.08
N PRO A 54 11.31 6.35 18.32
CA PRO A 54 12.60 6.47 17.64
C PRO A 54 13.41 5.18 17.75
N ARG A 55 14.09 4.80 16.66
CA ARG A 55 14.91 3.57 16.55
C ARG A 55 14.14 2.25 16.57
N GLU A 56 12.83 2.25 16.84
CA GLU A 56 11.98 1.05 16.82
C GLU A 56 10.95 1.08 15.69
N THR A 57 10.75 2.23 15.05
CA THR A 57 9.75 2.43 14.00
C THR A 57 10.39 2.53 12.62
N VAL A 58 9.75 1.96 11.61
CA VAL A 58 10.03 2.17 10.19
C VAL A 58 8.75 2.50 9.44
N LEU A 59 8.87 3.24 8.35
CA LEU A 59 7.83 3.36 7.33
C LEU A 59 8.06 2.30 6.27
N VAL A 60 7.01 1.57 5.89
CA VAL A 60 6.96 0.73 4.69
C VAL A 60 5.79 1.20 3.86
N THR A 61 6.05 1.64 2.65
CA THR A 61 5.03 2.22 1.78
C THR A 61 5.17 1.77 0.34
N PHE A 62 4.15 2.02 -0.46
CA PHE A 62 4.11 1.78 -1.89
C PHE A 62 3.99 3.09 -2.66
N ASN A 63 4.73 3.19 -3.78
CA ASN A 63 4.64 4.30 -4.72
C ASN A 63 4.61 5.69 -4.06
N PHE A 64 5.53 5.92 -3.11
CA PHE A 64 5.77 7.20 -2.42
C PHE A 64 4.65 7.72 -1.52
N GLN A 65 3.58 6.96 -1.26
CA GLN A 65 2.55 7.39 -0.30
C GLN A 65 3.18 7.72 1.06
N GLY A 66 2.86 8.87 1.63
CA GLY A 66 3.49 9.37 2.85
C GLY A 66 4.87 10.01 2.63
N LEU A 67 5.32 10.17 1.38
CA LEU A 67 6.59 10.78 0.96
C LEU A 67 6.40 11.90 -0.07
N GLU A 68 5.15 12.32 -0.33
CA GLU A 68 4.78 13.36 -1.31
C GLU A 68 4.32 14.64 -0.62
N LYS A 69 4.88 14.94 0.56
CA LYS A 69 4.60 16.15 1.35
C LYS A 69 3.15 16.24 1.86
N GLU A 70 2.53 15.10 2.15
CA GLU A 70 1.21 15.05 2.78
C GLU A 70 1.20 15.85 4.10
N ALA A 71 0.15 16.65 4.30
CA ALA A 71 0.08 17.67 5.34
C ALA A 71 0.27 17.13 6.77
N GLY A 72 -0.14 15.88 7.02
CA GLY A 72 0.00 15.25 8.34
C GLY A 72 1.41 14.79 8.68
N VAL A 73 2.28 14.59 7.69
CA VAL A 73 3.65 14.06 7.85
C VAL A 73 4.74 14.98 7.31
N TYR A 74 4.38 16.06 6.65
CA TYR A 74 5.28 17.10 6.15
C TYR A 74 4.87 18.48 6.65
N ARG A 75 5.85 19.33 6.88
CA ARG A 75 5.63 20.75 7.22
C ARG A 75 6.64 21.61 6.50
N GLU A 76 6.15 22.59 5.75
CA GLU A 76 7.02 23.55 5.05
C GLU A 76 7.97 24.27 6.04
N GLY A 77 9.22 24.40 5.66
CA GLY A 77 10.28 24.98 6.49
C GLY A 77 10.82 24.07 7.60
N ILE A 78 10.20 22.91 7.85
CA ILE A 78 10.66 21.92 8.85
C ILE A 78 11.07 20.60 8.17
N GLY A 79 10.32 20.16 7.15
CA GLY A 79 10.53 18.90 6.46
C GLY A 79 9.60 17.77 6.94
N TYR A 80 10.02 16.53 6.70
CA TYR A 80 9.26 15.35 7.04
C TYR A 80 9.32 14.98 8.54
N LEU A 81 8.22 14.49 9.04
CA LEU A 81 8.15 13.88 10.36
C LEU A 81 9.10 12.66 10.47
N TRP A 82 9.32 11.99 9.36
CA TRP A 82 10.27 10.87 9.26
C TRP A 82 11.70 11.30 9.60
N ASP A 83 12.15 12.47 9.14
CA ASP A 83 13.47 13.02 9.46
C ASP A 83 13.55 13.47 10.92
N THR A 84 12.51 14.13 11.41
CA THR A 84 12.43 14.57 12.82
C THR A 84 12.63 13.40 13.80
N TYR A 85 12.09 12.23 13.49
CA TYR A 85 12.19 11.03 14.32
C TYR A 85 13.25 10.03 13.84
N HIS A 86 14.02 10.38 12.79
CA HIS A 86 15.03 9.54 12.17
C HIS A 86 14.50 8.15 11.73
N ILE A 87 13.31 8.12 11.16
CA ILE A 87 12.62 6.90 10.74
C ILE A 87 13.10 6.50 9.34
N PRO A 88 13.60 5.27 9.17
CA PRO A 88 13.86 4.74 7.83
C PRO A 88 12.56 4.57 7.05
N CYS A 89 12.56 5.03 5.78
CA CYS A 89 11.42 4.99 4.88
C CYS A 89 11.69 4.02 3.73
N TYR A 90 11.10 2.85 3.79
CA TYR A 90 11.19 1.84 2.74
C TYR A 90 10.04 2.02 1.76
N ASN A 91 10.34 2.45 0.54
CA ASN A 91 9.37 2.62 -0.52
C ASN A 91 9.47 1.48 -1.53
N ILE A 92 8.40 0.72 -1.71
CA ILE A 92 8.26 -0.32 -2.74
C ILE A 92 7.66 0.37 -3.96
N ALA A 93 8.50 0.67 -4.94
CA ALA A 93 8.09 1.33 -6.18
C ALA A 93 7.54 0.29 -7.16
N ALA A 94 6.22 0.23 -7.26
CA ALA A 94 5.53 -0.68 -8.16
C ALA A 94 5.59 -0.21 -9.62
N ASP A 95 5.70 1.10 -9.85
CA ASP A 95 5.83 1.69 -11.16
C ASP A 95 7.29 1.71 -11.65
N HIS A 96 7.48 1.85 -12.95
CA HIS A 96 8.83 1.97 -13.52
C HIS A 96 9.45 3.34 -13.12
N PRO A 97 10.77 3.42 -12.83
CA PRO A 97 11.46 4.65 -12.43
C PRO A 97 11.20 5.87 -13.31
N TYR A 98 10.98 5.68 -14.59
CA TYR A 98 10.64 6.73 -15.54
C TYR A 98 9.40 7.56 -15.13
N PHE A 99 8.45 6.97 -14.38
CA PHE A 99 7.21 7.65 -14.01
C PHE A 99 7.30 8.43 -12.69
N TYR A 100 8.42 8.35 -11.97
CA TYR A 100 8.53 8.99 -10.66
C TYR A 100 9.85 9.77 -10.45
N ASP A 101 10.54 10.17 -11.52
CA ASP A 101 11.75 10.96 -11.44
C ASP A 101 11.58 12.24 -10.59
N ASP A 102 10.50 12.97 -10.81
CA ASP A 102 10.19 14.18 -10.03
C ASP A 102 9.91 13.89 -8.55
N ARG A 103 9.41 12.69 -8.21
CA ARG A 103 9.12 12.31 -6.82
C ARG A 103 10.37 11.98 -6.02
N LEU A 104 11.49 11.71 -6.69
CA LEU A 104 12.76 11.44 -6.03
C LEU A 104 13.38 12.72 -5.45
N LYS A 105 12.97 13.87 -5.91
CA LYS A 105 13.56 15.14 -5.51
C LYS A 105 13.27 15.43 -4.03
N ASP A 106 13.17 15.74 -3.17
CA ASP A 106 12.78 16.11 -1.82
C ASP A 106 12.34 14.93 -0.93
N LEU A 107 13.03 13.80 -0.97
CA LEU A 107 12.72 12.64 -0.14
C LEU A 107 13.33 12.77 1.28
N PRO A 108 12.77 12.04 2.27
CA PRO A 108 13.38 11.95 3.59
C PRO A 108 14.83 11.43 3.56
N GLU A 109 15.66 11.92 4.47
CA GLU A 109 17.10 11.57 4.58
C GLU A 109 17.34 10.04 4.60
N LYS A 110 16.46 9.32 5.28
CA LYS A 110 16.56 7.85 5.41
C LYS A 110 15.68 7.10 4.42
N TYR A 111 15.47 7.66 3.23
CA TYR A 111 14.80 6.97 2.14
C TYR A 111 15.55 5.71 1.72
N ARG A 112 14.81 4.66 1.42
CA ARG A 112 15.30 3.36 0.96
C ARG A 112 14.40 2.85 -0.16
N HIS A 113 14.98 2.66 -1.32
CA HIS A 113 14.27 2.20 -2.51
C HIS A 113 14.21 0.67 -2.58
N ILE A 114 13.05 0.13 -2.93
CA ILE A 114 12.82 -1.28 -3.26
C ILE A 114 12.08 -1.33 -4.58
N SER A 115 12.69 -1.95 -5.60
CA SER A 115 12.06 -2.18 -6.91
C SER A 115 11.17 -3.43 -6.86
N ILE A 116 10.28 -3.61 -7.84
CA ILE A 116 9.46 -4.83 -7.93
C ILE A 116 10.09 -5.93 -8.78
N ASP A 117 11.09 -5.62 -9.58
CA ASP A 117 11.81 -6.60 -10.37
C ASP A 117 13.31 -6.25 -10.54
N ARG A 118 14.06 -7.19 -11.10
CA ARG A 118 15.53 -7.05 -11.28
C ARG A 118 15.90 -5.99 -12.30
N ARG A 119 15.11 -5.76 -13.34
CA ARG A 119 15.39 -4.79 -14.40
C ARG A 119 15.18 -3.39 -13.90
N GLN A 120 14.07 -3.16 -13.19
CA GLN A 120 13.81 -1.88 -12.52
C GLN A 120 14.88 -1.56 -11.48
N LYS A 121 15.30 -2.55 -10.69
CA LYS A 121 16.41 -2.38 -9.74
C LYS A 121 17.69 -1.95 -10.46
N ALA A 122 18.09 -2.64 -11.53
CA ALA A 122 19.30 -2.32 -12.28
C ALA A 122 19.21 -0.90 -12.89
N TYR A 123 18.06 -0.56 -13.48
CA TYR A 123 17.80 0.79 -13.99
C TYR A 123 17.92 1.85 -12.88
N PHE A 124 17.30 1.60 -11.74
CA PHE A 124 17.34 2.55 -10.62
C PHE A 124 18.77 2.76 -10.11
N GLU A 125 19.55 1.72 -9.95
CA GLU A 125 20.94 1.80 -9.48
C GLU A 125 21.87 2.48 -10.49
N GLU A 126 21.58 2.36 -11.79
CA GLU A 126 22.35 3.02 -12.85
C GLU A 126 22.05 4.52 -12.95
N PHE A 127 20.77 4.92 -12.91
CA PHE A 127 20.35 6.30 -13.16
C PHE A 127 20.16 7.14 -11.91
N TYR A 128 20.06 6.53 -10.72
CA TYR A 128 19.85 7.20 -9.44
C TYR A 128 20.82 6.69 -8.36
N PRO A 129 22.14 6.73 -8.60
CA PRO A 129 23.16 6.15 -7.71
C PRO A 129 23.24 6.84 -6.34
N GLU A 130 22.71 8.05 -6.21
CA GLU A 130 22.65 8.81 -4.95
C GLU A 130 21.66 8.22 -3.94
N TYR A 131 20.69 7.41 -4.39
CA TYR A 131 19.71 6.79 -3.51
C TYR A 131 20.10 5.37 -3.09
N VAL A 132 19.75 5.03 -1.87
CA VAL A 132 20.03 3.68 -1.34
C VAL A 132 19.00 2.68 -1.87
N SER A 133 19.40 1.86 -2.84
CA SER A 133 18.65 0.68 -3.27
C SER A 133 18.81 -0.47 -2.25
N ARG A 134 17.69 -1.09 -1.85
CA ARG A 134 17.66 -2.23 -0.92
C ARG A 134 17.30 -3.56 -1.58
N GLY A 135 17.29 -3.57 -2.90
CA GLY A 135 17.01 -4.76 -3.67
C GLY A 135 15.69 -4.70 -4.43
N PHE A 136 15.08 -5.84 -4.64
CA PHE A 136 13.78 -5.93 -5.28
C PHE A 136 12.88 -6.90 -4.52
N LEU A 137 11.58 -6.62 -4.55
CA LEU A 137 10.52 -7.43 -3.98
C LEU A 137 9.45 -7.65 -5.05
N PRO A 138 9.38 -8.83 -5.67
CA PRO A 138 8.32 -9.11 -6.63
C PRO A 138 6.95 -8.99 -5.97
N LEU A 139 6.03 -8.29 -6.61
CA LEU A 139 4.64 -8.29 -6.19
C LEU A 139 4.07 -9.70 -6.43
N ALA A 140 3.88 -10.45 -5.37
CA ALA A 140 3.30 -11.78 -5.41
C ALA A 140 1.80 -11.70 -5.09
N GLY A 141 1.03 -12.60 -5.68
CA GLY A 141 -0.37 -12.80 -5.29
C GLY A 141 -0.46 -13.37 -3.87
N THR A 142 -1.57 -13.09 -3.20
CA THR A 142 -1.93 -13.76 -1.94
C THR A 142 -2.32 -15.20 -2.25
N GLY A 143 -1.87 -16.15 -1.44
CA GLY A 143 -2.37 -17.51 -1.51
C GLY A 143 -3.89 -17.52 -1.31
N LEU A 144 -4.61 -18.26 -2.14
CA LEU A 144 -6.04 -18.48 -1.93
C LEU A 144 -6.21 -19.15 -0.55
N ARG A 145 -6.92 -18.49 0.36
CA ARG A 145 -7.34 -19.14 1.60
C ARG A 145 -8.36 -20.21 1.22
N GLN A 146 -7.96 -21.47 1.23
CA GLN A 146 -8.92 -22.57 1.09
C GLN A 146 -9.99 -22.40 2.17
N GLY A 147 -11.22 -22.12 1.76
CA GLY A 147 -12.40 -22.11 2.62
C GLY A 147 -13.22 -20.81 2.70
N GLU A 148 -12.72 -19.65 2.31
CA GLU A 148 -13.51 -18.41 2.37
C GLU A 148 -14.22 -18.04 1.05
N ASP A 149 -13.76 -18.57 -0.09
CA ASP A 149 -14.35 -18.27 -1.41
C ASP A 149 -15.51 -19.17 -1.81
N GLU A 150 -15.67 -20.35 -1.24
CA GLU A 150 -16.83 -21.22 -1.53
C GLU A 150 -18.15 -20.66 -0.97
N ALA A 151 -18.10 -19.85 0.09
CA ALA A 151 -19.30 -19.25 0.68
C ALA A 151 -19.85 -18.04 -0.11
N LYS A 152 -19.03 -17.40 -0.95
CA LYS A 152 -19.46 -16.23 -1.75
C LYS A 152 -19.94 -16.59 -3.15
N THR A 153 -19.43 -17.66 -3.74
CA THR A 153 -19.90 -18.15 -5.05
C THR A 153 -21.20 -18.93 -4.99
N GLY A 154 -21.54 -19.54 -3.83
CA GLY A 154 -22.78 -20.28 -3.65
C GLY A 154 -24.06 -19.44 -3.51
N LYS A 155 -23.98 -18.13 -3.30
CA LYS A 155 -25.16 -17.25 -3.17
C LYS A 155 -25.56 -16.46 -4.42
N ALA A 156 -24.75 -16.49 -5.48
CA ALA A 156 -25.04 -15.78 -6.72
C ALA A 156 -25.80 -16.64 -7.77
N GLY A 157 -26.04 -17.92 -7.49
CA GLY A 157 -26.63 -18.88 -8.43
C GLY A 157 -28.11 -19.24 -8.22
N ALA A 158 -28.82 -18.65 -7.27
CA ALA A 158 -30.19 -19.04 -6.93
C ALA A 158 -31.24 -17.93 -7.10
N GLN A 159 -31.16 -17.17 -8.21
CA GLN A 159 -32.30 -16.40 -8.71
C GLN A 159 -32.38 -16.63 -10.22
N GLY A 160 -32.81 -17.83 -10.57
CA GLY A 160 -33.20 -18.20 -11.93
C GLY A 160 -34.62 -17.70 -12.20
N THR A 161 -34.71 -16.91 -13.22
CA THR A 161 -35.94 -16.41 -13.85
C THR A 161 -36.91 -17.54 -14.21
N ALA A 162 -38.06 -17.56 -13.57
CA ALA A 162 -39.23 -18.22 -14.12
C ALA A 162 -39.80 -17.36 -15.27
N VAL A 163 -39.61 -17.81 -16.48
CA VAL A 163 -40.31 -17.25 -17.65
C VAL A 163 -41.61 -18.00 -17.75
N GLU A 164 -42.73 -17.34 -17.42
CA GLU A 164 -44.07 -17.81 -17.75
C GLU A 164 -44.26 -17.62 -19.27
N THR A 165 -44.43 -18.72 -19.95
CA THR A 165 -44.94 -18.72 -21.35
C THR A 165 -46.48 -18.67 -21.31
N GLU A 166 -47.06 -17.52 -21.61
CA GLU A 166 -48.46 -17.40 -21.99
C GLU A 166 -48.67 -17.96 -23.39
N GLU A 167 -49.39 -19.07 -23.49
CA GLU A 167 -49.98 -19.56 -24.72
C GLU A 167 -51.17 -18.67 -25.10
N ALA A 168 -51.04 -17.90 -26.16
CA ALA A 168 -52.18 -17.25 -26.83
C ALA A 168 -52.85 -18.24 -27.75
N GLY A 169 -54.02 -18.77 -27.35
CA GLY A 169 -54.86 -19.56 -28.16
C GLY A 169 -55.55 -18.73 -29.24
N ALA A 170 -55.38 -19.14 -30.48
CA ALA A 170 -56.18 -18.68 -31.62
C ALA A 170 -57.53 -19.37 -31.63
N GLN A 171 -58.62 -18.57 -31.69
CA GLN A 171 -59.90 -19.04 -32.21
C GLN A 171 -60.30 -18.04 -33.26
N GLY A 172 -60.60 -18.62 -34.40
CA GLY A 172 -61.16 -18.09 -35.57
C GLY A 172 -62.66 -17.80 -35.52
N ASP A 173 -63.04 -16.92 -36.40
CA ASP A 173 -64.10 -17.00 -37.37
C ASP A 173 -63.85 -15.90 -38.39
#